data_b112f6283c2455bec3f52b296d382269
#
_entry.id   b112f6283c2455bec3f52b296d382269
#
_cell.length_a   1.000
_cell.length_b   1.000
_cell.length_c   1.000
_cell.angle_alpha   90.00
_cell.angle_beta   90.00
_cell.angle_gamma   90.00
#
_symmetry.space_group_name_H-M   'P 1'
#
loop_
_entity.id
_entity.type
_entity.pdbx_description
1 polymer ?
#
loop_
_entity_poly.entity_id
_entity_poly.type
_entity_poly.pdbx_seq_one_letter_code
_entity_poly.pdbx_strand_id
1 'polypeptide(L)'
;MAGVAALAAGCYTTARLAWADYLFRSDTLESITRAAQLAPADAEYHLRLATLLDANGRGGAAIESELRRAVDANSRLAAAWIELGLRAEATGQAQQAEAALVRAARADHMYSTLWTLANFYFRHNESEKFWPVARRALRIGDVAAYDPAPLFRLCWKVSTDPATILERAIPDVGPVEARYLEFLVRENLSPAAEPVTERLVAFGGEQDLHPVFVYCDRLIAAGEADRAIHAWNALCWRGLQGYRPLDPDAAPSLTNGDFSAPPVQHGFDWRTPSVAGVTAERFGLRMWINFNGHEPETCDVLEQYLAVAPSRRYRLRFRYQTDDIAAGSGLRWRIFTPATGEIASDAADLASEVETQGSVWFTAPAGVLARLVLSYRRTPGTTRIEGRIAIQSVSLEADQ
;
A
#
# COMPACT_ATOMS: atom_id res chain seq x y z
N MET A 1 -67.07 1.49 19.61
CA MET A 1 -66.81 0.12 19.11
C MET A 1 -65.66 0.11 18.08
N ALA A 2 -65.58 0.95 17.10
CA ALA A 2 -64.48 0.98 16.12
C ALA A 2 -63.06 1.17 16.75
N GLY A 3 -62.92 2.03 17.75
CA GLY A 3 -61.64 2.28 18.41
C GLY A 3 -61.06 1.06 19.19
N VAL A 4 -61.93 0.29 19.82
CA VAL A 4 -61.49 -0.92 20.55
C VAL A 4 -61.07 -2.01 19.58
N ALA A 5 -61.75 -2.16 18.45
CA ALA A 5 -61.40 -3.12 17.41
C ALA A 5 -60.05 -2.76 16.75
N ALA A 6 -59.76 -1.48 16.53
CA ALA A 6 -58.50 -0.99 15.98
C ALA A 6 -57.32 -1.22 16.97
N LEU A 7 -57.55 -0.97 18.28
CA LEU A 7 -56.55 -1.27 19.32
C LEU A 7 -56.25 -2.76 19.44
N ALA A 8 -57.29 -3.64 19.44
CA ALA A 8 -57.12 -5.08 19.47
C ALA A 8 -56.33 -5.60 18.26
N ALA A 9 -56.65 -5.13 17.05
CA ALA A 9 -55.91 -5.45 15.84
C ALA A 9 -54.43 -4.98 15.90
N GLY A 10 -54.18 -3.77 16.43
CA GLY A 10 -52.84 -3.27 16.66
C GLY A 10 -52.03 -4.12 17.63
N CYS A 11 -52.58 -4.46 18.79
CA CYS A 11 -51.95 -5.35 19.76
C CYS A 11 -51.64 -6.72 19.18
N TYR A 12 -52.58 -7.31 18.44
CA TYR A 12 -52.41 -8.62 17.78
C TYR A 12 -51.26 -8.57 16.75
N THR A 13 -51.22 -7.54 15.88
CA THR A 13 -50.15 -7.41 14.88
C THR A 13 -48.80 -7.23 15.54
N THR A 14 -48.70 -6.38 16.56
CA THR A 14 -47.46 -6.17 17.32
C THR A 14 -46.96 -7.45 17.99
N ALA A 15 -47.84 -8.16 18.66
CA ALA A 15 -47.49 -9.44 19.32
C ALA A 15 -47.04 -10.50 18.29
N ARG A 16 -47.72 -10.57 17.15
CA ARG A 16 -47.35 -11.46 16.05
C ARG A 16 -45.96 -11.16 15.48
N LEU A 17 -45.63 -9.88 15.24
CA LEU A 17 -44.36 -9.48 14.72
C LEU A 17 -43.23 -9.67 15.77
N ALA A 18 -43.49 -9.35 17.05
CA ALA A 18 -42.54 -9.60 18.12
C ALA A 18 -42.23 -11.11 18.28
N TRP A 19 -43.25 -11.97 18.10
CA TRP A 19 -43.05 -13.41 18.12
C TRP A 19 -42.25 -13.90 16.90
N ALA A 20 -42.49 -13.34 15.72
CA ALA A 20 -41.71 -13.66 14.54
C ALA A 20 -40.23 -13.26 14.72
N ASP A 21 -39.94 -12.08 15.28
CA ASP A 21 -38.57 -11.62 15.58
C ASP A 21 -37.87 -12.49 16.63
N TYR A 22 -38.62 -12.93 17.68
CA TYR A 22 -38.08 -13.87 18.65
C TYR A 22 -37.68 -15.22 18.00
N LEU A 23 -38.54 -15.78 17.12
CA LEU A 23 -38.23 -16.98 16.37
C LEU A 23 -37.05 -16.80 15.40
N PHE A 24 -36.95 -15.65 14.74
CA PHE A 24 -35.86 -15.33 13.85
C PHE A 24 -34.51 -15.40 14.57
N ARG A 25 -34.41 -14.91 15.80
CA ARG A 25 -33.20 -14.98 16.62
C ARG A 25 -32.73 -16.37 16.98
N SER A 26 -33.63 -17.35 16.95
CA SER A 26 -33.29 -18.76 17.22
C SER A 26 -32.51 -19.42 16.07
N ASP A 27 -32.52 -18.82 14.89
CA ASP A 27 -31.73 -19.14 13.70
C ASP A 27 -31.73 -20.64 13.29
N THR A 28 -32.82 -21.33 13.48
CA THR A 28 -33.01 -22.71 12.99
C THR A 28 -33.96 -22.72 11.79
N LEU A 29 -33.85 -23.75 10.94
CA LEU A 29 -34.72 -23.87 9.76
C LEU A 29 -36.21 -23.85 10.14
N GLU A 30 -36.60 -24.52 11.24
CA GLU A 30 -37.98 -24.55 11.73
C GLU A 30 -38.41 -23.14 12.22
N SER A 31 -37.59 -22.49 13.05
CA SER A 31 -37.92 -21.19 13.62
C SER A 31 -38.01 -20.09 12.55
N ILE A 32 -37.09 -20.10 11.59
CA ILE A 32 -37.10 -19.11 10.47
C ILE A 32 -38.30 -19.39 9.54
N THR A 33 -38.63 -20.64 9.26
CA THR A 33 -39.84 -20.98 8.47
C THR A 33 -41.10 -20.43 9.16
N ARG A 34 -41.19 -20.55 10.47
CA ARG A 34 -42.32 -20.04 11.26
C ARG A 34 -42.35 -18.51 11.30
N ALA A 35 -41.19 -17.88 11.42
CA ALA A 35 -41.05 -16.42 11.37
C ALA A 35 -41.52 -15.86 10.03
N ALA A 36 -41.10 -16.44 8.91
CA ALA A 36 -41.53 -16.05 7.56
C ALA A 36 -43.06 -16.23 7.33
N GLN A 37 -43.67 -17.28 7.94
CA GLN A 37 -45.11 -17.46 7.91
C GLN A 37 -45.86 -16.42 8.73
N LEU A 38 -45.33 -16.02 9.88
CA LEU A 38 -45.91 -15.00 10.74
C LEU A 38 -45.75 -13.58 10.16
N ALA A 39 -44.68 -13.29 9.47
CA ALA A 39 -44.41 -11.99 8.87
C ALA A 39 -43.97 -12.12 7.39
N PRO A 40 -44.91 -12.51 6.48
CA PRO A 40 -44.57 -12.77 5.06
C PRO A 40 -44.18 -11.55 4.26
N ALA A 41 -44.27 -10.36 4.80
CA ALA A 41 -43.79 -9.10 4.18
C ALA A 41 -42.37 -8.75 4.64
N ASP A 42 -41.74 -9.55 5.50
CA ASP A 42 -40.38 -9.31 5.92
C ASP A 42 -39.37 -10.01 4.99
N ALA A 43 -38.66 -9.21 4.25
CA ALA A 43 -37.71 -9.69 3.24
C ALA A 43 -36.51 -10.45 3.85
N GLU A 44 -36.06 -10.05 5.03
CA GLU A 44 -34.90 -10.67 5.69
C GLU A 44 -35.22 -12.11 6.14
N TYR A 45 -36.45 -12.35 6.57
CA TYR A 45 -36.85 -13.73 6.96
C TYR A 45 -36.84 -14.66 5.75
N HIS A 46 -37.31 -14.20 4.60
CA HIS A 46 -37.27 -14.98 3.36
C HIS A 46 -35.85 -15.22 2.88
N LEU A 47 -34.99 -14.19 2.93
CA LEU A 47 -33.56 -14.33 2.58
C LEU A 47 -32.87 -15.35 3.50
N ARG A 48 -33.08 -15.22 4.81
CA ARG A 48 -32.49 -16.16 5.78
C ARG A 48 -33.02 -17.58 5.59
N LEU A 49 -34.30 -17.71 5.30
CA LEU A 49 -34.91 -19.01 5.01
C LEU A 49 -34.25 -19.64 3.77
N ALA A 50 -34.08 -18.90 2.70
CA ALA A 50 -33.39 -19.35 1.50
C ALA A 50 -31.95 -19.83 1.80
N THR A 51 -31.23 -19.10 2.62
CA THR A 51 -29.85 -19.45 3.05
C THR A 51 -29.86 -20.78 3.85
N LEU A 52 -30.80 -20.94 4.77
CA LEU A 52 -30.89 -22.19 5.57
C LEU A 52 -31.35 -23.37 4.74
N LEU A 53 -32.26 -23.18 3.78
CA LEU A 53 -32.68 -24.24 2.85
C LEU A 53 -31.49 -24.73 2.02
N ASP A 54 -30.62 -23.81 1.55
CA ASP A 54 -29.41 -24.15 0.83
C ASP A 54 -28.42 -24.94 1.69
N ALA A 55 -28.12 -24.44 2.88
CA ALA A 55 -27.24 -25.12 3.84
C ALA A 55 -27.73 -26.54 4.22
N ASN A 56 -29.06 -26.78 4.16
CA ASN A 56 -29.67 -28.10 4.44
C ASN A 56 -29.87 -28.93 3.15
N GLY A 57 -29.31 -28.53 2.02
CA GLY A 57 -29.38 -29.30 0.77
C GLY A 57 -30.80 -29.42 0.19
N ARG A 58 -31.70 -28.49 0.48
CA ARG A 58 -33.05 -28.48 -0.06
C ARG A 58 -33.08 -28.09 -1.52
N GLY A 59 -34.07 -28.54 -2.26
CA GLY A 59 -34.15 -28.36 -3.71
C GLY A 59 -34.14 -26.88 -4.15
N GLY A 60 -33.44 -26.61 -5.24
CA GLY A 60 -33.19 -25.23 -5.75
C GLY A 60 -34.46 -24.42 -5.99
N ALA A 61 -35.57 -25.06 -6.39
CA ALA A 61 -36.85 -24.37 -6.62
C ALA A 61 -37.45 -23.76 -5.33
N ALA A 62 -37.28 -24.44 -4.17
CA ALA A 62 -37.74 -23.90 -2.89
C ALA A 62 -36.92 -22.66 -2.50
N ILE A 63 -35.61 -22.72 -2.66
CA ILE A 63 -34.70 -21.62 -2.37
C ILE A 63 -35.01 -20.42 -3.27
N GLU A 64 -35.18 -20.64 -4.57
CA GLU A 64 -35.50 -19.58 -5.53
C GLU A 64 -36.85 -18.93 -5.21
N SER A 65 -37.86 -19.72 -4.79
CA SER A 65 -39.14 -19.19 -4.36
C SER A 65 -39.01 -18.24 -3.18
N GLU A 66 -38.20 -18.59 -2.17
CA GLU A 66 -38.02 -17.71 -1.01
C GLU A 66 -37.20 -16.46 -1.37
N LEU A 67 -36.18 -16.58 -2.21
CA LEU A 67 -35.44 -15.42 -2.72
C LEU A 67 -36.34 -14.45 -3.51
N ARG A 68 -37.27 -15.00 -4.33
CA ARG A 68 -38.26 -14.17 -5.04
C ARG A 68 -39.19 -13.44 -4.07
N ARG A 69 -39.67 -14.13 -3.04
CA ARG A 69 -40.48 -13.49 -1.98
C ARG A 69 -39.70 -12.38 -1.27
N ALA A 70 -38.41 -12.60 -1.01
CA ALA A 70 -37.56 -11.58 -0.40
C ALA A 70 -37.47 -10.31 -1.26
N VAL A 71 -37.22 -10.44 -2.57
CA VAL A 71 -37.12 -9.27 -3.48
C VAL A 71 -38.48 -8.63 -3.80
N ASP A 72 -39.57 -9.38 -3.74
CA ASP A 72 -40.92 -8.86 -3.86
C ASP A 72 -41.33 -8.05 -2.62
N ALA A 73 -40.95 -8.51 -1.42
CA ALA A 73 -41.15 -7.80 -0.16
C ALA A 73 -40.24 -6.55 -0.04
N ASN A 74 -38.99 -6.64 -0.48
CA ASN A 74 -38.05 -5.54 -0.50
C ASN A 74 -37.16 -5.58 -1.76
N SER A 75 -37.54 -4.83 -2.77
CA SER A 75 -36.81 -4.74 -4.04
C SER A 75 -35.42 -4.11 -3.92
N ARG A 76 -35.06 -3.51 -2.75
CA ARG A 76 -33.75 -2.97 -2.45
C ARG A 76 -32.84 -3.94 -1.69
N LEU A 77 -33.29 -5.15 -1.41
CA LEU A 77 -32.48 -6.18 -0.73
C LEU A 77 -31.46 -6.76 -1.71
N ALA A 78 -30.29 -6.10 -1.84
CA ALA A 78 -29.25 -6.45 -2.80
C ALA A 78 -28.76 -7.89 -2.63
N ALA A 79 -28.63 -8.37 -1.39
CA ALA A 79 -28.20 -9.73 -1.11
C ALA A 79 -29.11 -10.79 -1.76
N ALA A 80 -30.42 -10.61 -1.72
CA ALA A 80 -31.35 -11.54 -2.37
C ALA A 80 -31.24 -11.51 -3.91
N TRP A 81 -30.98 -10.33 -4.50
CA TRP A 81 -30.71 -10.21 -5.93
C TRP A 81 -29.38 -10.85 -6.34
N ILE A 82 -28.34 -10.74 -5.51
CA ILE A 82 -27.06 -11.42 -5.74
C ILE A 82 -27.27 -12.93 -5.78
N GLU A 83 -27.95 -13.48 -4.78
CA GLU A 83 -28.21 -14.92 -4.70
C GLU A 83 -29.03 -15.44 -5.90
N LEU A 84 -30.07 -14.71 -6.31
CA LEU A 84 -30.84 -15.01 -7.53
C LEU A 84 -29.94 -14.99 -8.77
N GLY A 85 -29.07 -13.99 -8.87
CA GLY A 85 -28.15 -13.84 -10.01
C GLY A 85 -27.15 -15.00 -10.09
N LEU A 86 -26.51 -15.35 -8.97
CA LEU A 86 -25.54 -16.44 -8.92
C LEU A 86 -26.19 -17.79 -9.24
N ARG A 87 -27.42 -18.05 -8.77
CA ARG A 87 -28.17 -19.27 -9.09
C ARG A 87 -28.60 -19.34 -10.55
N ALA A 88 -29.05 -18.23 -11.12
CA ALA A 88 -29.37 -18.15 -12.55
C ALA A 88 -28.12 -18.41 -13.40
N GLU A 89 -26.98 -17.86 -13.00
CA GLU A 89 -25.70 -18.12 -13.68
C GLU A 89 -25.31 -19.60 -13.61
N ALA A 90 -25.40 -20.23 -12.44
CA ALA A 90 -25.09 -21.63 -12.22
C ALA A 90 -25.97 -22.58 -13.05
N THR A 91 -27.18 -22.16 -13.41
CA THR A 91 -28.13 -22.91 -14.26
C THR A 91 -28.05 -22.51 -15.73
N GLY A 92 -27.07 -21.67 -16.15
CA GLY A 92 -26.85 -21.26 -17.54
C GLY A 92 -27.79 -20.16 -18.01
N GLN A 93 -28.56 -19.52 -17.13
CA GLN A 93 -29.53 -18.47 -17.46
C GLN A 93 -28.86 -17.07 -17.42
N ALA A 94 -27.85 -16.85 -18.26
CA ALA A 94 -27.00 -15.67 -18.20
C ALA A 94 -27.75 -14.32 -18.25
N GLN A 95 -28.82 -14.21 -19.05
CA GLN A 95 -29.60 -12.97 -19.12
C GLN A 95 -30.35 -12.68 -17.82
N GLN A 96 -30.89 -13.70 -17.16
CA GLN A 96 -31.57 -13.56 -15.86
C GLN A 96 -30.53 -13.24 -14.76
N ALA A 97 -29.37 -13.87 -14.81
CA ALA A 97 -28.24 -13.57 -13.91
C ALA A 97 -27.82 -12.10 -14.03
N GLU A 98 -27.55 -11.62 -15.24
CA GLU A 98 -27.22 -10.21 -15.47
C GLU A 98 -28.31 -9.28 -14.92
N ALA A 99 -29.57 -9.53 -15.25
CA ALA A 99 -30.69 -8.69 -14.81
C ALA A 99 -30.78 -8.61 -13.27
N ALA A 100 -30.58 -9.72 -12.57
CA ALA A 100 -30.59 -9.77 -11.12
C ALA A 100 -29.39 -9.02 -10.51
N LEU A 101 -28.17 -9.28 -11.00
CA LEU A 101 -26.94 -8.62 -10.51
C LEU A 101 -26.94 -7.11 -10.78
N VAL A 102 -27.48 -6.66 -11.92
CA VAL A 102 -27.67 -5.22 -12.20
C VAL A 102 -28.66 -4.59 -11.23
N ARG A 103 -29.73 -5.29 -10.85
CA ARG A 103 -30.69 -4.83 -9.83
C ARG A 103 -30.02 -4.72 -8.46
N ALA A 104 -29.21 -5.71 -8.07
CA ALA A 104 -28.41 -5.67 -6.86
C ALA A 104 -27.49 -4.43 -6.84
N ALA A 105 -26.75 -4.18 -7.93
CA ALA A 105 -25.84 -3.03 -8.05
C ALA A 105 -26.55 -1.67 -8.11
N ARG A 106 -27.84 -1.62 -8.40
CA ARG A 106 -28.68 -0.40 -8.29
C ARG A 106 -29.23 -0.20 -6.89
N ALA A 107 -29.51 -1.29 -6.19
CA ALA A 107 -30.06 -1.27 -4.83
C ALA A 107 -29.00 -0.95 -3.79
N ASP A 108 -27.77 -1.43 -4.02
CA ASP A 108 -26.63 -1.28 -3.13
C ASP A 108 -25.37 -0.89 -3.92
N HIS A 109 -24.63 0.07 -3.40
CA HIS A 109 -23.42 0.59 -4.00
C HIS A 109 -22.15 0.12 -3.29
N MET A 110 -22.23 -0.93 -2.47
CA MET A 110 -21.08 -1.49 -1.77
C MET A 110 -20.11 -2.16 -2.75
N TYR A 111 -18.83 -2.16 -2.36
CA TYR A 111 -17.77 -2.78 -3.15
C TYR A 111 -18.08 -4.25 -3.49
N SER A 112 -18.53 -5.04 -2.52
CA SER A 112 -18.83 -6.47 -2.71
C SER A 112 -19.90 -6.72 -3.78
N THR A 113 -20.94 -5.88 -3.83
CA THR A 113 -22.01 -5.99 -4.81
C THR A 113 -21.50 -5.68 -6.22
N LEU A 114 -20.74 -4.60 -6.39
CA LEU A 114 -20.15 -4.25 -7.68
C LEU A 114 -19.04 -5.22 -8.09
N TRP A 115 -18.25 -5.73 -7.16
CA TRP A 115 -17.29 -6.79 -7.39
C TRP A 115 -17.98 -8.06 -7.96
N THR A 116 -19.13 -8.47 -7.41
CA THR A 116 -19.88 -9.62 -7.90
C THR A 116 -20.33 -9.41 -9.36
N LEU A 117 -20.86 -8.24 -9.68
CA LEU A 117 -21.27 -7.90 -11.05
C LEU A 117 -20.05 -7.83 -12.01
N ALA A 118 -18.94 -7.23 -11.58
CA ALA A 118 -17.71 -7.19 -12.39
C ALA A 118 -17.18 -8.59 -12.68
N ASN A 119 -17.17 -9.48 -11.67
CA ASN A 119 -16.79 -10.88 -11.83
C ASN A 119 -17.70 -11.64 -12.81
N PHE A 120 -19.00 -11.37 -12.77
CA PHE A 120 -19.94 -11.93 -13.74
C PHE A 120 -19.55 -11.51 -15.16
N TYR A 121 -19.35 -10.22 -15.42
CA TYR A 121 -18.95 -9.74 -16.74
C TYR A 121 -17.59 -10.30 -17.18
N PHE A 122 -16.65 -10.44 -16.28
CA PHE A 122 -15.37 -11.09 -16.54
C PHE A 122 -15.55 -12.54 -17.01
N ARG A 123 -16.34 -13.35 -16.30
CA ARG A 123 -16.59 -14.77 -16.65
C ARG A 123 -17.31 -14.94 -17.99
N HIS A 124 -18.11 -13.96 -18.37
CA HIS A 124 -18.86 -13.95 -19.62
C HIS A 124 -18.16 -13.23 -20.77
N ASN A 125 -16.88 -12.79 -20.59
CA ASN A 125 -16.10 -12.03 -21.58
C ASN A 125 -16.76 -10.72 -22.05
N GLU A 126 -17.57 -10.11 -21.21
CA GLU A 126 -18.29 -8.84 -21.48
C GLU A 126 -17.41 -7.64 -21.04
N SER A 127 -16.23 -7.50 -21.69
CA SER A 127 -15.22 -6.50 -21.30
C SER A 127 -15.76 -5.06 -21.30
N GLU A 128 -16.62 -4.71 -22.26
CA GLU A 128 -17.18 -3.35 -22.35
C GLU A 128 -18.12 -3.02 -21.17
N LYS A 129 -18.80 -4.02 -20.63
CA LYS A 129 -19.63 -3.86 -19.43
C LYS A 129 -18.81 -3.97 -18.15
N PHE A 130 -17.68 -4.68 -18.18
CA PHE A 130 -16.78 -4.86 -17.03
C PHE A 130 -16.16 -3.54 -16.57
N TRP A 131 -15.55 -2.76 -17.48
CA TRP A 131 -14.79 -1.57 -17.13
C TRP A 131 -15.56 -0.51 -16.34
N PRO A 132 -16.78 -0.09 -16.74
CA PRO A 132 -17.53 0.88 -15.96
C PRO A 132 -17.87 0.41 -14.56
N VAL A 133 -18.14 -0.89 -14.39
CA VAL A 133 -18.47 -1.49 -13.10
C VAL A 133 -17.23 -1.56 -12.21
N ALA A 134 -16.09 -1.98 -12.76
CA ALA A 134 -14.81 -2.01 -12.07
C ALA A 134 -14.41 -0.60 -11.58
N ARG A 135 -14.47 0.40 -12.47
CA ARG A 135 -14.20 1.80 -12.12
C ARG A 135 -15.14 2.33 -11.02
N ARG A 136 -16.41 1.97 -11.10
CA ARG A 136 -17.40 2.35 -10.08
C ARG A 136 -17.11 1.68 -8.75
N ALA A 137 -16.74 0.39 -8.74
CA ALA A 137 -16.38 -0.34 -7.53
C ALA A 137 -15.18 0.29 -6.81
N LEU A 138 -14.17 0.71 -7.57
CA LEU A 138 -12.97 1.36 -7.03
C LEU A 138 -13.19 2.81 -6.56
N ARG A 139 -14.31 3.45 -6.94
CA ARG A 139 -14.67 4.79 -6.45
C ARG A 139 -15.36 4.80 -5.09
N ILE A 140 -15.69 3.64 -4.55
CA ILE A 140 -16.52 3.56 -3.34
C ILE A 140 -15.66 3.82 -2.09
N GLY A 141 -16.03 4.90 -1.39
CA GLY A 141 -15.76 5.13 0.00
C GLY A 141 -14.29 5.04 0.43
N ASP A 142 -14.12 4.55 1.63
CA ASP A 142 -12.82 4.33 2.23
C ASP A 142 -12.17 3.04 1.67
N VAL A 143 -11.12 3.22 0.86
CA VAL A 143 -10.32 2.10 0.30
C VAL A 143 -9.71 1.23 1.41
N ALA A 144 -9.57 1.75 2.63
CA ALA A 144 -9.11 0.96 3.77
C ALA A 144 -10.13 -0.06 4.24
N ALA A 145 -11.41 0.10 3.89
CA ALA A 145 -12.49 -0.81 4.29
C ALA A 145 -12.57 -2.10 3.46
N TYR A 146 -11.84 -2.21 2.35
CA TYR A 146 -11.81 -3.38 1.49
C TYR A 146 -10.46 -3.58 0.81
N ASP A 147 -10.17 -4.80 0.34
CA ASP A 147 -8.98 -5.08 -0.47
C ASP A 147 -9.31 -4.94 -1.98
N PRO A 148 -8.78 -3.92 -2.69
CA PRO A 148 -9.01 -3.76 -4.12
C PRO A 148 -8.15 -4.69 -5.00
N ALA A 149 -7.13 -5.35 -4.46
CA ALA A 149 -6.17 -6.15 -5.22
C ALA A 149 -6.82 -7.28 -6.06
N PRO A 150 -7.88 -7.98 -5.62
CA PRO A 150 -8.58 -8.93 -6.48
C PRO A 150 -9.17 -8.30 -7.74
N LEU A 151 -9.69 -7.07 -7.64
CA LEU A 151 -10.24 -6.36 -8.79
C LEU A 151 -9.13 -5.87 -9.73
N PHE A 152 -8.01 -5.39 -9.20
CA PHE A 152 -6.84 -5.08 -10.02
C PHE A 152 -6.35 -6.30 -10.80
N ARG A 153 -6.28 -7.48 -10.16
CA ARG A 153 -5.93 -8.73 -10.87
C ARG A 153 -6.92 -9.07 -11.98
N LEU A 154 -8.22 -8.84 -11.78
CA LEU A 154 -9.21 -9.03 -12.85
C LEU A 154 -8.98 -8.06 -14.00
N CYS A 155 -8.70 -6.78 -13.72
CA CYS A 155 -8.36 -5.80 -14.77
C CYS A 155 -7.19 -6.30 -15.63
N TRP A 156 -6.12 -6.84 -15.00
CA TRP A 156 -4.97 -7.41 -15.69
C TRP A 156 -5.26 -8.71 -16.44
N LYS A 157 -6.32 -9.43 -16.08
CA LYS A 157 -6.81 -10.58 -16.87
C LYS A 157 -7.67 -10.18 -18.07
N VAL A 158 -8.38 -9.06 -17.97
CA VAL A 158 -9.20 -8.51 -19.07
C VAL A 158 -8.34 -7.83 -20.12
N SER A 159 -7.30 -7.12 -19.73
CA SER A 159 -6.33 -6.47 -20.63
C SER A 159 -4.93 -6.55 -20.06
N THR A 160 -3.94 -6.74 -20.94
CA THR A 160 -2.50 -6.64 -20.61
C THR A 160 -1.94 -5.24 -20.88
N ASP A 161 -2.74 -4.33 -21.43
CA ASP A 161 -2.33 -2.96 -21.71
C ASP A 161 -2.52 -2.06 -20.48
N PRO A 162 -1.42 -1.58 -19.87
CA PRO A 162 -1.50 -0.72 -18.68
C PRO A 162 -2.28 0.59 -18.90
N ALA A 163 -2.19 1.17 -20.09
CA ALA A 163 -2.86 2.42 -20.41
C ALA A 163 -4.38 2.24 -20.42
N THR A 164 -4.86 1.18 -21.05
CA THR A 164 -6.29 0.81 -21.05
C THR A 164 -6.79 0.59 -19.61
N ILE A 165 -6.04 -0.12 -18.78
CA ILE A 165 -6.43 -0.37 -17.38
C ILE A 165 -6.51 0.94 -16.60
N LEU A 166 -5.47 1.78 -16.71
CA LEU A 166 -5.40 3.05 -16.00
C LEU A 166 -6.55 3.99 -16.38
N GLU A 167 -6.84 4.09 -17.66
CA GLU A 167 -7.91 4.96 -18.18
C GLU A 167 -9.31 4.44 -17.84
N ARG A 168 -9.55 3.14 -18.04
CA ARG A 168 -10.90 2.57 -17.99
C ARG A 168 -11.32 2.09 -16.60
N ALA A 169 -10.37 1.59 -15.79
CA ALA A 169 -10.68 1.00 -14.49
C ALA A 169 -10.28 1.89 -13.32
N ILE A 170 -9.09 2.52 -13.35
CA ILE A 170 -8.55 3.23 -12.20
C ILE A 170 -9.14 4.66 -12.15
N PRO A 171 -9.90 5.01 -11.11
CA PRO A 171 -10.43 6.37 -10.98
C PRO A 171 -9.33 7.35 -10.52
N ASP A 172 -9.52 8.65 -10.84
CA ASP A 172 -8.65 9.73 -10.38
C ASP A 172 -8.91 10.05 -8.90
N VAL A 173 -8.51 9.13 -8.03
CA VAL A 173 -8.71 9.18 -6.58
C VAL A 173 -7.41 8.73 -5.91
N GLY A 174 -6.70 9.67 -5.27
CA GLY A 174 -5.36 9.45 -4.71
C GLY A 174 -5.21 8.14 -3.91
N PRO A 175 -6.06 7.85 -2.92
CA PRO A 175 -6.00 6.59 -2.18
C PRO A 175 -6.12 5.32 -3.05
N VAL A 176 -6.91 5.36 -4.13
CA VAL A 176 -7.04 4.22 -5.07
C VAL A 176 -5.80 4.07 -5.94
N GLU A 177 -5.29 5.19 -6.45
CA GLU A 177 -4.04 5.22 -7.23
C GLU A 177 -2.85 4.74 -6.39
N ALA A 178 -2.78 5.14 -5.11
CA ALA A 178 -1.77 4.68 -4.17
C ALA A 178 -1.82 3.15 -4.00
N ARG A 179 -3.01 2.59 -3.76
CA ARG A 179 -3.21 1.14 -3.67
C ARG A 179 -2.90 0.41 -4.98
N TYR A 180 -3.19 1.05 -6.12
CA TYR A 180 -2.85 0.46 -7.43
C TYR A 180 -1.34 0.48 -7.67
N LEU A 181 -0.64 1.55 -7.30
CA LEU A 181 0.83 1.61 -7.35
C LEU A 181 1.46 0.54 -6.45
N GLU A 182 1.00 0.39 -5.20
CA GLU A 182 1.44 -0.70 -4.31
C GLU A 182 1.26 -2.08 -4.94
N PHE A 183 0.11 -2.30 -5.59
CA PHE A 183 -0.18 -3.54 -6.30
C PHE A 183 0.81 -3.76 -7.45
N LEU A 184 1.05 -2.76 -8.30
CA LEU A 184 1.97 -2.85 -9.44
C LEU A 184 3.41 -3.16 -8.99
N VAL A 185 3.87 -2.49 -7.93
CA VAL A 185 5.20 -2.71 -7.35
C VAL A 185 5.33 -4.13 -6.79
N ARG A 186 4.33 -4.62 -6.07
CA ARG A 186 4.31 -5.96 -5.49
C ARG A 186 4.29 -7.07 -6.54
N GLU A 187 3.53 -6.88 -7.62
CA GLU A 187 3.41 -7.86 -8.71
C GLU A 187 4.55 -7.72 -9.75
N ASN A 188 5.57 -6.87 -9.51
CA ASN A 188 6.70 -6.58 -10.43
C ASN A 188 6.26 -6.03 -11.80
N LEU A 189 5.21 -5.25 -11.85
CA LEU A 189 4.69 -4.59 -13.04
C LEU A 189 5.25 -3.17 -13.18
N SER A 190 6.54 -2.98 -12.90
CA SER A 190 7.21 -1.67 -12.86
C SER A 190 6.99 -0.77 -14.10
N PRO A 191 6.95 -1.30 -15.36
CA PRO A 191 6.68 -0.42 -16.51
C PRO A 191 5.31 0.26 -16.46
N ALA A 192 4.31 -0.37 -15.83
CA ALA A 192 2.98 0.19 -15.65
C ALA A 192 2.89 1.20 -14.49
N ALA A 193 3.87 1.23 -13.61
CA ALA A 193 3.87 2.06 -12.41
C ALA A 193 4.16 3.54 -12.70
N GLU A 194 4.91 3.85 -13.76
CA GLU A 194 5.36 5.22 -14.07
C GLU A 194 4.19 6.19 -14.31
N PRO A 195 3.21 5.91 -15.21
CA PRO A 195 2.08 6.80 -15.41
C PRO A 195 1.20 6.96 -14.15
N VAL A 196 1.11 5.92 -13.32
CA VAL A 196 0.39 6.00 -12.04
C VAL A 196 1.13 6.89 -11.06
N THR A 197 2.45 6.78 -11.02
CA THR A 197 3.31 7.61 -10.17
C THR A 197 3.20 9.08 -10.55
N GLU A 198 3.24 9.41 -11.85
CA GLU A 198 3.08 10.77 -12.35
C GLU A 198 1.73 11.38 -11.94
N ARG A 199 0.63 10.64 -12.12
CA ARG A 199 -0.71 11.07 -11.70
C ARG A 199 -0.79 11.27 -10.19
N LEU A 200 -0.27 10.31 -9.42
CA LEU A 200 -0.30 10.35 -7.96
C LEU A 200 0.51 11.53 -7.42
N VAL A 201 1.69 11.78 -7.99
CA VAL A 201 2.51 12.94 -7.64
C VAL A 201 1.83 14.24 -8.06
N ALA A 202 1.15 14.32 -9.20
CA ALA A 202 0.49 15.53 -9.67
C ALA A 202 -0.74 15.89 -8.81
N PHE A 203 -1.55 14.92 -8.41
CA PHE A 203 -2.91 15.16 -7.89
C PHE A 203 -3.20 14.49 -6.54
N GLY A 204 -2.40 13.51 -6.07
CA GLY A 204 -2.59 12.80 -4.80
C GLY A 204 -2.35 13.69 -3.57
N GLY A 205 -2.87 13.33 -2.39
CA GLY A 205 -2.55 13.94 -1.10
C GLY A 205 -1.17 13.50 -0.59
N GLU A 206 -0.58 14.21 0.35
CA GLU A 206 0.70 13.81 0.96
C GLU A 206 0.65 12.40 1.56
N GLN A 207 -0.47 12.05 2.18
CA GLN A 207 -0.71 10.72 2.76
C GLN A 207 -0.73 9.59 1.73
N ASP A 208 -0.94 9.91 0.44
CA ASP A 208 -1.04 8.93 -0.64
C ASP A 208 0.32 8.64 -1.30
N LEU A 209 1.38 9.38 -0.94
CA LEU A 209 2.66 9.36 -1.66
C LEU A 209 3.65 8.29 -1.17
N HIS A 210 3.38 7.64 -0.03
CA HIS A 210 4.27 6.58 0.46
C HIS A 210 4.60 5.50 -0.59
N PRO A 211 3.66 5.02 -1.42
CA PRO A 211 3.96 4.04 -2.48
C PRO A 211 4.95 4.53 -3.53
N VAL A 212 5.08 5.85 -3.74
CA VAL A 212 6.07 6.42 -4.66
C VAL A 212 7.48 6.24 -4.11
N PHE A 213 7.67 6.40 -2.79
CA PHE A 213 8.96 6.12 -2.15
C PHE A 213 9.34 4.65 -2.26
N VAL A 214 8.38 3.74 -2.03
CA VAL A 214 8.60 2.29 -2.18
C VAL A 214 8.90 1.93 -3.64
N TYR A 215 8.25 2.57 -4.60
CA TYR A 215 8.55 2.41 -6.03
C TYR A 215 9.97 2.88 -6.37
N CYS A 216 10.39 4.03 -5.82
CA CYS A 216 11.76 4.52 -5.98
C CYS A 216 12.78 3.51 -5.45
N ASP A 217 12.58 2.93 -4.27
CA ASP A 217 13.44 1.87 -3.73
C ASP A 217 13.51 0.65 -4.65
N ARG A 218 12.40 0.28 -5.26
CA ARG A 218 12.33 -0.85 -6.19
C ARG A 218 13.13 -0.59 -7.45
N LEU A 219 13.05 0.62 -7.98
CA LEU A 219 13.84 1.05 -9.15
C LEU A 219 15.34 1.08 -8.83
N ILE A 220 15.73 1.58 -7.66
CA ILE A 220 17.12 1.56 -7.19
C ILE A 220 17.62 0.10 -7.08
N ALA A 221 16.85 -0.78 -6.48
CA ALA A 221 17.22 -2.18 -6.32
C ALA A 221 17.30 -2.94 -7.68
N ALA A 222 16.52 -2.51 -8.67
CA ALA A 222 16.57 -3.04 -10.03
C ALA A 222 17.70 -2.44 -10.89
N GLY A 223 18.42 -1.42 -10.38
CA GLY A 223 19.45 -0.70 -11.13
C GLY A 223 18.90 0.30 -12.16
N GLU A 224 17.61 0.60 -12.09
CA GLU A 224 16.92 1.55 -12.99
C GLU A 224 17.10 2.99 -12.50
N ALA A 225 18.35 3.45 -12.48
CA ALA A 225 18.77 4.72 -11.86
C ALA A 225 18.02 5.95 -12.37
N ASP A 226 17.90 6.10 -13.69
CA ASP A 226 17.28 7.28 -14.30
C ASP A 226 15.81 7.40 -13.92
N ARG A 227 15.11 6.28 -13.91
CA ARG A 227 13.70 6.22 -13.48
C ARG A 227 13.53 6.48 -11.98
N ALA A 228 14.46 5.98 -11.16
CA ALA A 228 14.47 6.26 -9.73
C ALA A 228 14.68 7.76 -9.45
N ILE A 229 15.65 8.39 -10.14
CA ILE A 229 15.90 9.84 -10.05
C ILE A 229 14.67 10.62 -10.53
N HIS A 230 14.05 10.20 -11.63
CA HIS A 230 12.85 10.86 -12.16
C HIS A 230 11.69 10.81 -11.13
N ALA A 231 11.40 9.65 -10.57
CA ALA A 231 10.35 9.49 -9.55
C ALA A 231 10.64 10.30 -8.28
N TRP A 232 11.90 10.32 -7.84
CA TRP A 232 12.34 11.14 -6.70
C TRP A 232 12.21 12.64 -6.97
N ASN A 233 12.66 13.10 -8.13
CA ASN A 233 12.60 14.50 -8.51
C ASN A 233 11.16 15.00 -8.66
N ALA A 234 10.25 14.16 -9.11
CA ALA A 234 8.83 14.48 -9.15
C ALA A 234 8.28 14.83 -7.75
N LEU A 235 8.68 14.08 -6.71
CA LEU A 235 8.35 14.40 -5.31
C LEU A 235 9.00 15.72 -4.85
N CYS A 236 10.26 15.97 -5.24
CA CYS A 236 10.97 17.21 -4.89
C CYS A 236 10.29 18.45 -5.49
N TRP A 237 9.92 18.41 -6.78
CA TRP A 237 9.25 19.53 -7.45
C TRP A 237 7.89 19.88 -6.85
N ARG A 238 7.25 18.92 -6.21
CA ARG A 238 6.01 19.16 -5.49
C ARG A 238 6.22 19.88 -4.14
N GLY A 239 7.47 20.11 -3.75
CA GLY A 239 7.82 20.75 -2.47
C GLY A 239 7.65 19.86 -1.25
N LEU A 240 7.48 18.57 -1.46
CA LEU A 240 7.43 17.59 -0.39
C LEU A 240 8.83 17.48 0.21
N GLN A 241 8.94 17.75 1.50
CA GLN A 241 10.15 17.64 2.34
C GLN A 241 11.29 18.64 2.07
N GLY A 242 11.11 19.63 1.18
CA GLY A 242 12.10 20.68 0.95
C GLY A 242 13.41 20.24 0.29
N TYR A 243 13.44 19.01 -0.26
CA TYR A 243 14.62 18.49 -0.96
C TYR A 243 14.77 19.12 -2.34
N ARG A 244 16.02 19.26 -2.76
CA ARG A 244 16.34 19.69 -4.12
C ARG A 244 16.27 18.49 -5.07
N PRO A 245 15.83 18.70 -6.32
CA PRO A 245 15.95 17.68 -7.35
C PRO A 245 17.40 17.23 -7.53
N LEU A 246 17.59 15.96 -7.80
CA LEU A 246 18.89 15.36 -8.07
C LEU A 246 19.25 15.61 -9.54
N ASP A 247 20.45 16.13 -9.76
CA ASP A 247 21.04 16.29 -11.08
C ASP A 247 22.52 15.87 -11.03
N PRO A 248 22.83 14.61 -11.37
CA PRO A 248 24.19 14.09 -11.30
C PRO A 248 25.19 14.85 -12.16
N ASP A 249 24.75 15.45 -13.26
CA ASP A 249 25.61 16.13 -14.23
C ASP A 249 25.91 17.58 -13.85
N ALA A 250 24.93 18.30 -13.30
CA ALA A 250 25.06 19.71 -12.95
C ALA A 250 25.75 19.95 -11.61
N ALA A 251 25.28 19.30 -10.56
CA ALA A 251 25.85 19.43 -9.22
C ALA A 251 25.64 18.17 -8.41
N PRO A 252 26.68 17.62 -7.78
CA PRO A 252 26.53 16.51 -6.86
C PRO A 252 25.65 16.96 -5.69
N SER A 253 24.55 16.25 -5.47
CA SER A 253 23.65 16.54 -4.37
C SER A 253 23.51 15.33 -3.47
N LEU A 254 23.59 15.61 -2.16
CA LEU A 254 23.30 14.66 -1.11
C LEU A 254 22.03 15.16 -0.43
N THR A 255 21.01 14.33 -0.38
CA THR A 255 19.72 14.68 0.19
C THR A 255 19.82 14.77 1.71
N ASN A 256 19.20 15.80 2.32
CA ASN A 256 19.10 15.94 3.78
C ASN A 256 20.46 15.81 4.50
N GLY A 257 21.50 16.35 3.90
CA GLY A 257 22.86 16.20 4.43
C GLY A 257 23.13 16.98 5.72
N ASP A 258 22.28 17.92 6.06
CA ASP A 258 22.30 18.70 7.30
C ASP A 258 21.30 18.19 8.36
N PHE A 259 20.60 17.09 8.07
CA PHE A 259 19.57 16.49 8.90
C PHE A 259 18.47 17.48 9.33
N SER A 260 18.18 18.48 8.49
CA SER A 260 17.13 19.48 8.76
C SER A 260 15.73 18.88 8.81
N ALA A 261 15.49 17.78 8.07
CA ALA A 261 14.25 17.02 8.08
C ALA A 261 14.45 15.61 8.69
N PRO A 262 13.39 15.00 9.24
CA PRO A 262 13.44 13.57 9.59
C PRO A 262 13.68 12.73 8.34
N PRO A 263 14.60 11.76 8.36
CA PRO A 263 14.82 10.85 7.23
C PRO A 263 13.56 10.10 6.85
N VAL A 264 13.23 10.05 5.56
CA VAL A 264 12.06 9.29 5.06
C VAL A 264 12.34 7.79 4.97
N GLN A 265 13.56 7.34 5.16
CA GLN A 265 14.00 5.93 5.13
C GLN A 265 13.86 5.26 3.75
N HIS A 266 13.69 6.04 2.69
CA HIS A 266 13.43 5.58 1.32
C HIS A 266 14.18 6.41 0.27
N GLY A 267 14.24 5.89 -0.94
CA GLY A 267 14.75 6.59 -2.12
C GLY A 267 16.19 7.05 -1.94
N PHE A 268 16.40 8.35 -2.14
CA PHE A 268 17.70 8.99 -2.02
C PHE A 268 17.87 9.77 -0.70
N ASP A 269 17.07 9.44 0.33
CA ASP A 269 17.28 9.97 1.69
C ASP A 269 17.95 8.93 2.58
N TRP A 270 18.32 9.36 3.77
CA TRP A 270 18.98 8.53 4.76
C TRP A 270 18.12 7.36 5.22
N ARG A 271 18.78 6.21 5.39
CA ARG A 271 18.23 5.01 6.02
C ARG A 271 19.06 4.67 7.26
N THR A 272 18.36 4.24 8.28
CA THR A 272 18.94 3.75 9.54
C THR A 272 18.62 2.27 9.67
N PRO A 273 19.47 1.37 9.18
CA PRO A 273 19.25 -0.08 9.30
C PRO A 273 19.04 -0.50 10.75
N SER A 274 18.12 -1.44 10.98
CA SER A 274 17.91 -2.01 12.31
C SER A 274 19.06 -2.98 12.63
N VAL A 275 19.90 -2.62 13.59
CA VAL A 275 21.08 -3.41 14.01
C VAL A 275 21.00 -3.66 15.51
N ALA A 276 21.21 -4.92 15.93
CA ALA A 276 21.29 -5.24 17.35
C ALA A 276 22.43 -4.46 18.01
N GLY A 277 22.15 -3.85 19.16
CA GLY A 277 23.16 -3.08 19.90
C GLY A 277 23.41 -1.67 19.37
N VAL A 278 22.69 -1.24 18.33
CA VAL A 278 22.81 0.10 17.76
C VAL A 278 21.45 0.78 17.73
N THR A 279 21.40 2.06 18.13
CA THR A 279 20.23 2.93 17.94
C THR A 279 20.65 4.16 17.16
N ALA A 280 19.85 4.54 16.18
CA ALA A 280 20.08 5.74 15.37
C ALA A 280 18.86 6.66 15.45
N GLU A 281 19.04 7.89 15.91
CA GLU A 281 17.97 8.85 16.12
C GLU A 281 18.39 10.25 15.70
N ARG A 282 17.48 10.96 15.02
CA ARG A 282 17.68 12.38 14.75
C ARG A 282 17.25 13.20 15.96
N PHE A 283 18.18 14.01 16.48
CA PHE A 283 17.88 15.00 17.51
C PHE A 283 18.46 16.38 17.13
N GLY A 284 17.60 17.36 17.03
CA GLY A 284 17.95 18.67 16.47
C GLY A 284 18.36 18.55 14.99
N LEU A 285 19.51 19.11 14.63
CA LEU A 285 20.14 19.05 13.32
C LEU A 285 21.29 18.03 13.28
N ARG A 286 21.16 16.93 14.01
CA ARG A 286 22.18 15.88 14.12
C ARG A 286 21.56 14.50 14.06
N MET A 287 22.28 13.59 13.43
CA MET A 287 22.02 12.16 13.53
C MET A 287 22.90 11.56 14.63
N TRP A 288 22.28 11.05 15.68
CA TRP A 288 22.93 10.37 16.79
C TRP A 288 22.87 8.87 16.59
N ILE A 289 24.01 8.21 16.69
CA ILE A 289 24.12 6.76 16.61
C ILE A 289 24.83 6.28 17.89
N ASN A 290 24.15 5.45 18.67
CA ASN A 290 24.63 4.93 19.93
C ASN A 290 24.93 3.44 19.79
N PHE A 291 26.04 3.01 20.32
CA PHE A 291 26.52 1.64 20.39
C PHE A 291 26.56 1.18 21.85
N ASN A 292 26.13 -0.04 22.15
CA ASN A 292 26.08 -0.59 23.51
C ASN A 292 26.98 -1.83 23.69
N GLY A 293 27.93 -2.07 22.81
CA GLY A 293 28.85 -3.20 22.88
C GLY A 293 28.32 -4.56 22.45
N HIS A 294 27.05 -4.61 21.93
CA HIS A 294 26.44 -5.86 21.49
C HIS A 294 26.19 -5.90 19.97
N GLU A 295 26.68 -4.90 19.25
CA GLU A 295 26.58 -4.87 17.80
C GLU A 295 27.36 -6.02 17.14
N PRO A 296 26.94 -6.47 15.94
CA PRO A 296 27.72 -7.42 15.13
C PRO A 296 29.12 -6.89 14.80
N GLU A 297 30.06 -7.78 14.55
CA GLU A 297 31.45 -7.39 14.18
C GLU A 297 31.51 -6.60 12.86
N THR A 298 30.46 -6.69 12.05
CA THR A 298 30.28 -5.91 10.84
C THR A 298 28.82 -5.51 10.71
N CYS A 299 28.56 -4.22 10.64
CA CYS A 299 27.21 -3.70 10.42
C CYS A 299 27.25 -2.31 9.76
N ASP A 300 26.19 -2.03 9.01
CA ASP A 300 25.90 -0.72 8.44
C ASP A 300 24.91 -0.01 9.37
N VAL A 301 25.19 1.25 9.73
CA VAL A 301 24.43 1.98 10.75
C VAL A 301 23.71 3.21 10.22
N LEU A 302 24.17 3.76 9.10
CA LEU A 302 23.54 4.86 8.37
C LEU A 302 23.90 4.73 6.90
N GLU A 303 22.93 4.87 6.01
CA GLU A 303 23.19 4.74 4.57
C GLU A 303 22.34 5.68 3.73
N GLN A 304 22.84 6.01 2.54
CA GLN A 304 22.13 6.78 1.54
C GLN A 304 22.57 6.38 0.13
N TYR A 305 21.62 6.33 -0.80
CA TYR A 305 21.97 6.25 -2.22
C TYR A 305 22.29 7.65 -2.77
N LEU A 306 23.34 7.72 -3.57
CA LEU A 306 23.82 8.95 -4.22
C LEU A 306 23.58 8.84 -5.72
N ALA A 307 23.07 9.90 -6.31
CA ALA A 307 23.08 10.09 -7.76
C ALA A 307 24.39 10.80 -8.14
N VAL A 308 25.24 10.14 -8.92
CA VAL A 308 26.59 10.61 -9.25
C VAL A 308 26.86 10.52 -10.76
N ALA A 309 27.64 11.44 -11.30
CA ALA A 309 28.11 11.32 -12.69
C ALA A 309 29.16 10.19 -12.78
N PRO A 310 29.04 9.30 -13.78
CA PRO A 310 29.93 8.15 -13.92
C PRO A 310 31.41 8.53 -13.99
N SER A 311 32.24 7.75 -13.29
CA SER A 311 33.70 7.87 -13.31
C SER A 311 34.26 9.22 -12.85
N ARG A 312 33.42 10.13 -12.36
CA ARG A 312 33.84 11.42 -11.81
C ARG A 312 34.42 11.25 -10.41
N ARG A 313 35.39 12.04 -10.04
CA ARG A 313 35.98 12.06 -8.70
C ARG A 313 35.18 12.99 -7.80
N TYR A 314 34.90 12.50 -6.58
CA TYR A 314 34.11 13.22 -5.58
C TYR A 314 34.84 13.30 -4.25
N ARG A 315 34.53 14.34 -3.49
CA ARG A 315 34.93 14.54 -2.12
C ARG A 315 33.69 14.53 -1.23
N LEU A 316 33.53 13.52 -0.38
CA LEU A 316 32.59 13.51 0.71
C LEU A 316 33.18 14.34 1.85
N ARG A 317 32.46 15.36 2.32
CA ARG A 317 32.80 16.10 3.54
C ARG A 317 31.75 15.82 4.60
N PHE A 318 32.18 15.72 5.86
CA PHE A 318 31.27 15.50 6.97
C PHE A 318 31.79 16.17 8.24
N ARG A 319 30.88 16.54 9.12
CA ARG A 319 31.17 17.08 10.45
C ARG A 319 30.58 16.13 11.48
N TYR A 320 31.40 15.75 12.44
CA TYR A 320 31.05 14.76 13.44
C TYR A 320 31.73 15.01 14.78
N GLN A 321 31.21 14.36 15.80
CA GLN A 321 31.80 14.26 17.12
C GLN A 321 31.53 12.86 17.68
N THR A 322 32.49 12.26 18.34
CA THR A 322 32.30 10.99 19.03
C THR A 322 32.41 11.17 20.54
N ASP A 323 31.85 10.24 21.28
CA ASP A 323 31.95 10.13 22.73
C ASP A 323 32.18 8.64 23.05
N ASP A 324 33.28 8.33 23.72
CA ASP A 324 33.73 6.98 24.05
C ASP A 324 33.96 6.05 22.83
N ILE A 325 34.33 6.57 21.68
CA ILE A 325 34.75 5.79 20.52
C ILE A 325 36.26 5.90 20.32
N ALA A 326 36.96 4.80 20.52
CA ALA A 326 38.41 4.74 20.38
C ALA A 326 38.86 4.80 18.92
N ALA A 327 40.03 5.41 18.67
CA ALA A 327 40.72 5.33 17.39
C ALA A 327 41.01 3.85 17.04
N GLY A 328 40.87 3.50 15.76
CA GLY A 328 41.07 2.11 15.33
C GLY A 328 39.88 1.20 15.56
N SER A 329 38.72 1.73 15.97
CA SER A 329 37.48 0.96 16.16
C SER A 329 36.97 0.30 14.89
N GLY A 330 37.26 0.86 13.72
CA GLY A 330 36.77 0.41 12.41
C GLY A 330 35.46 1.04 11.99
N LEU A 331 34.98 2.07 12.71
CA LEU A 331 33.83 2.89 12.30
C LEU A 331 34.27 3.91 11.27
N ARG A 332 33.79 3.81 10.03
CA ARG A 332 34.18 4.72 8.94
C ARG A 332 33.12 4.82 7.83
N TRP A 333 33.20 5.88 7.05
CA TRP A 333 32.45 6.00 5.80
C TRP A 333 33.01 5.06 4.75
N ARG A 334 32.11 4.37 4.04
CA ARG A 334 32.42 3.49 2.92
C ARG A 334 31.49 3.79 1.76
N ILE A 335 31.98 3.61 0.55
CA ILE A 335 31.21 3.81 -0.65
C ILE A 335 31.14 2.49 -1.41
N PHE A 336 29.95 2.15 -1.88
CA PHE A 336 29.68 0.92 -2.61
C PHE A 336 29.08 1.23 -3.97
N THR A 337 29.37 0.39 -4.95
CA THR A 337 28.51 0.26 -6.12
C THR A 337 27.36 -0.66 -5.77
N PRO A 338 26.14 -0.43 -6.28
CA PRO A 338 25.02 -1.35 -6.04
C PRO A 338 25.30 -2.79 -6.52
N ALA A 339 26.14 -2.95 -7.56
CA ALA A 339 26.35 -4.22 -8.25
C ALA A 339 27.70 -4.94 -7.94
N THR A 340 28.78 -4.19 -7.65
CA THR A 340 30.14 -4.75 -7.66
C THR A 340 30.92 -4.68 -6.34
N GLY A 341 30.35 -4.08 -5.31
CA GLY A 341 30.95 -4.02 -3.98
C GLY A 341 31.60 -2.69 -3.61
N GLU A 342 32.47 -2.69 -2.60
CA GLU A 342 33.07 -1.49 -2.03
C GLU A 342 34.03 -0.79 -3.01
N ILE A 343 33.89 0.52 -3.12
CA ILE A 343 34.78 1.37 -3.91
C ILE A 343 35.95 1.76 -3.04
N ALA A 344 37.15 1.71 -3.59
CA ALA A 344 38.36 2.18 -2.88
C ALA A 344 38.22 3.68 -2.52
N SER A 345 38.53 3.99 -1.28
CA SER A 345 38.47 5.32 -0.72
C SER A 345 39.60 5.54 0.29
N ASP A 346 39.89 6.79 0.62
CA ASP A 346 40.86 7.17 1.63
C ASP A 346 40.25 7.34 3.04
N ALA A 347 39.18 6.61 3.34
CA ALA A 347 38.42 6.75 4.58
C ALA A 347 39.24 6.41 5.82
N ALA A 348 39.27 7.31 6.78
CA ALA A 348 39.82 7.10 8.12
C ALA A 348 38.71 6.72 9.12
N ASP A 349 39.10 6.10 10.23
CA ASP A 349 38.20 5.82 11.34
C ASP A 349 37.70 7.11 11.99
N LEU A 350 36.43 7.10 12.37
CA LEU A 350 35.80 8.23 13.05
C LEU A 350 35.99 8.12 14.56
N ALA A 351 36.91 8.92 15.08
CA ALA A 351 37.17 9.01 16.52
C ALA A 351 37.65 10.42 16.83
N SER A 352 36.79 11.24 17.44
CA SER A 352 37.13 12.59 17.90
C SER A 352 36.13 13.08 18.94
N GLU A 353 36.58 13.33 20.14
CA GLU A 353 35.73 13.87 21.23
C GLU A 353 35.32 15.33 21.02
N VAL A 354 36.00 16.03 20.10
CA VAL A 354 35.64 17.40 19.70
C VAL A 354 35.02 17.39 18.33
N GLU A 355 34.16 18.36 18.08
CA GLU A 355 33.55 18.53 16.76
C GLU A 355 34.65 18.71 15.69
N THR A 356 34.68 17.78 14.74
CA THR A 356 35.73 17.67 13.72
C THR A 356 35.14 17.57 12.34
N GLN A 357 35.85 18.14 11.36
CA GLN A 357 35.55 17.98 9.96
C GLN A 357 36.45 16.89 9.35
N GLY A 358 35.83 15.88 8.76
CA GLY A 358 36.50 14.86 7.97
C GLY A 358 36.18 14.97 6.48
N SER A 359 36.96 14.26 5.68
CA SER A 359 36.66 14.10 4.27
C SER A 359 37.15 12.76 3.73
N VAL A 360 36.48 12.27 2.67
CA VAL A 360 36.82 11.03 1.97
C VAL A 360 36.79 11.29 0.47
N TRP A 361 37.87 10.92 -0.24
CA TRP A 361 37.90 10.96 -1.70
C TRP A 361 37.52 9.60 -2.28
N PHE A 362 36.73 9.61 -3.34
CA PHE A 362 36.40 8.41 -4.10
C PHE A 362 36.14 8.76 -5.56
N THR A 363 36.27 7.76 -6.44
CA THR A 363 35.85 7.86 -7.84
C THR A 363 34.51 7.14 -7.99
N ALA A 364 33.53 7.84 -8.55
CA ALA A 364 32.22 7.25 -8.80
C ALA A 364 32.30 6.02 -9.71
N PRO A 365 31.36 5.06 -9.58
CA PRO A 365 31.29 3.90 -10.47
C PRO A 365 31.00 4.32 -11.93
N ALA A 366 31.04 3.34 -12.83
CA ALA A 366 30.62 3.54 -14.22
C ALA A 366 29.11 3.79 -14.36
N GLY A 367 28.32 3.48 -13.34
CA GLY A 367 26.86 3.75 -13.28
C GLY A 367 26.57 5.04 -12.52
N VAL A 368 25.31 5.47 -12.59
CA VAL A 368 24.80 6.72 -12.00
C VAL A 368 24.54 6.61 -10.49
N LEU A 369 24.56 5.40 -9.91
CA LEU A 369 24.28 5.16 -8.50
C LEU A 369 25.53 4.75 -7.73
N ALA A 370 25.72 5.36 -6.56
CA ALA A 370 26.62 4.88 -5.51
C ALA A 370 25.83 4.76 -4.20
N ARG A 371 26.27 3.89 -3.30
CA ARG A 371 25.70 3.76 -1.94
C ARG A 371 26.75 4.23 -0.94
N LEU A 372 26.45 5.29 -0.21
CA LEU A 372 27.23 5.82 0.90
C LEU A 372 26.77 5.14 2.18
N VAL A 373 27.71 4.64 2.96
CA VAL A 373 27.42 3.89 4.20
C VAL A 373 28.36 4.32 5.31
N LEU A 374 27.84 4.67 6.45
CA LEU A 374 28.59 4.65 7.71
C LEU A 374 28.52 3.24 8.25
N SER A 375 29.65 2.55 8.26
CA SER A 375 29.71 1.16 8.67
C SER A 375 30.76 0.93 9.74
N TYR A 376 30.43 0.02 10.66
CA TYR A 376 31.33 -0.53 11.63
C TYR A 376 31.87 -1.89 11.14
N ARG A 377 33.19 -2.04 11.16
CA ARG A 377 33.87 -3.32 10.96
C ARG A 377 34.93 -3.43 12.02
N ARG A 378 34.67 -4.25 13.05
CA ARG A 378 35.57 -4.39 14.19
C ARG A 378 36.97 -4.74 13.75
N THR A 379 37.94 -3.95 14.18
CA THR A 379 39.35 -4.26 13.95
C THR A 379 39.75 -5.44 14.82
N PRO A 380 40.42 -6.46 14.28
CA PRO A 380 40.93 -7.60 15.11
C PRO A 380 41.76 -7.13 16.31
N GLY A 381 41.44 -7.66 17.48
CA GLY A 381 42.15 -7.29 18.71
C GLY A 381 41.59 -6.10 19.48
N THR A 382 40.52 -5.43 18.95
CA THR A 382 39.80 -4.36 19.67
C THR A 382 38.55 -4.88 20.35
N THR A 383 38.06 -4.13 21.33
CA THR A 383 36.70 -4.32 21.90
C THR A 383 35.64 -3.78 20.96
N ARG A 384 34.38 -4.19 21.15
CA ARG A 384 33.22 -3.55 20.49
C ARG A 384 33.08 -2.13 21.00
N ILE A 385 32.35 -1.32 20.22
CA ILE A 385 32.13 0.09 20.57
C ILE A 385 31.08 0.18 21.69
N GLU A 386 31.45 0.82 22.80
CA GLU A 386 30.49 1.32 23.79
C GLU A 386 30.59 2.84 23.80
N GLY A 387 29.76 3.51 23.02
CA GLY A 387 29.86 4.95 22.84
C GLY A 387 28.89 5.44 21.81
N ARG A 388 29.04 6.68 21.39
CA ARG A 388 28.15 7.30 20.42
C ARG A 388 28.86 8.22 19.45
N ILE A 389 28.25 8.41 18.29
CA ILE A 389 28.66 9.41 17.30
C ILE A 389 27.48 10.32 16.96
N ALA A 390 27.76 11.62 16.88
CA ALA A 390 26.88 12.63 16.33
C ALA A 390 27.37 13.05 14.95
N ILE A 391 26.58 12.85 13.92
CA ILE A 391 26.83 13.40 12.57
C ILE A 391 26.01 14.70 12.43
N GLN A 392 26.69 15.81 12.16
CA GLN A 392 26.05 17.12 12.02
C GLN A 392 25.72 17.45 10.57
N SER A 393 26.62 17.13 9.68
CA SER A 393 26.45 17.38 8.24
C SER A 393 27.26 16.43 7.41
N VAL A 394 26.73 16.10 6.24
CA VAL A 394 27.40 15.36 5.18
C VAL A 394 27.13 16.08 3.87
N SER A 395 28.16 16.31 3.07
CA SER A 395 28.04 16.97 1.77
C SER A 395 28.94 16.30 0.75
N LEU A 396 28.54 16.40 -0.52
CA LEU A 396 29.27 15.83 -1.64
C LEU A 396 29.72 16.96 -2.57
N GLU A 397 30.97 17.00 -2.92
CA GLU A 397 31.59 17.96 -3.84
C GLU A 397 32.24 17.18 -4.99
N ALA A 398 32.08 17.66 -6.23
CA ALA A 398 32.82 17.10 -7.35
C ALA A 398 34.21 17.73 -7.43
N ASP A 399 35.19 16.95 -7.84
CA ASP A 399 36.49 17.46 -8.24
C ASP A 399 36.32 18.31 -9.52
N GLN A 400 36.93 19.50 -9.55
CA GLN A 400 36.79 20.46 -10.65
C GLN A 400 37.57 20.02 -11.91
#